data_164ca64b9c5265a70a451c343edc0c0c
#
_entry.id   164ca64b9c5265a70a451c343edc0c0c
#
_cell.length_a   1.000
_cell.length_b   1.000
_cell.length_c   1.000
_cell.angle_alpha   90.00
_cell.angle_beta   90.00
_cell.angle_gamma   90.00
#
_symmetry.space_group_name_H-M   'P 1'
#
loop_
_entity.id
_entity.type
_entity.pdbx_description
1 polymer ?
#
loop_
_entity_poly.entity_id
_entity_poly.type
_entity_poly.pdbx_seq_one_letter_code
_entity_poly.pdbx_strand_id
1 'polypeptide(L)'
;MIKALFYILSRLPRAFFVILIDIYLYSRIYKLFVSYKITKINLKIAYPDLNNLNIELLTKLSIRESLISGYETIYTWGSNTHDSNQMIFRIENNFLLNNYKLQGKGMILVALHNRSVDMLLAWICSQTATVSLYKKIKNKALDLFVKNKRE
;
A
#
# COMPACT_ATOMS: atom_id res chain seq x y z
N MET A 1 6.46 -9.18 19.81
CA MET A 1 5.93 -10.21 18.88
C MET A 1 5.57 -9.61 17.52
N ILE A 2 4.66 -8.64 17.41
CA ILE A 2 4.26 -8.01 16.12
C ILE A 2 5.47 -7.42 15.37
N LYS A 3 6.33 -6.65 16.02
CA LYS A 3 7.54 -6.05 15.41
C LYS A 3 8.46 -7.10 14.78
N ALA A 4 8.70 -8.22 15.46
CA ALA A 4 9.54 -9.31 14.95
C ALA A 4 8.90 -9.97 13.70
N LEU A 5 7.59 -10.17 13.71
CA LEU A 5 6.87 -10.71 12.56
C LEU A 5 7.01 -9.82 11.31
N PHE A 6 6.75 -8.52 11.44
CA PHE A 6 6.92 -7.57 10.33
C PHE A 6 8.37 -7.52 9.83
N TYR A 7 9.34 -7.53 10.75
CA TYR A 7 10.75 -7.55 10.40
C TYR A 7 11.13 -8.81 9.60
N ILE A 8 10.69 -9.99 10.03
CA ILE A 8 10.97 -11.25 9.30
C ILE A 8 10.31 -11.23 7.92
N LEU A 9 9.02 -10.84 7.85
CA LEU A 9 8.29 -10.78 6.59
C LEU A 9 8.88 -9.77 5.61
N SER A 10 9.40 -8.63 6.10
CA SER A 10 10.04 -7.63 5.24
C SER A 10 11.38 -8.07 4.64
N ARG A 11 12.00 -9.14 5.18
CA ARG A 11 13.25 -9.72 4.62
C ARG A 11 13.01 -10.69 3.47
N LEU A 12 11.77 -11.13 3.27
CA LEU A 12 11.44 -12.00 2.16
C LEU A 12 11.42 -11.22 0.84
N PRO A 13 11.97 -11.78 -0.25
CA PRO A 13 11.99 -11.13 -1.56
C PRO A 13 10.57 -10.84 -2.07
N ARG A 14 10.38 -9.69 -2.70
CA ARG A 14 9.10 -9.33 -3.34
C ARG A 14 8.61 -10.42 -4.31
N ALA A 15 9.53 -11.02 -5.07
CA ALA A 15 9.20 -12.09 -6.01
C ALA A 15 8.53 -13.29 -5.33
N PHE A 16 8.95 -13.65 -4.12
CA PHE A 16 8.34 -14.73 -3.35
C PHE A 16 6.85 -14.45 -3.07
N PHE A 17 6.52 -13.24 -2.60
CA PHE A 17 5.13 -12.86 -2.38
C PHE A 17 4.31 -12.80 -3.65
N VAL A 18 4.87 -12.28 -4.74
CA VAL A 18 4.20 -12.24 -6.04
C VAL A 18 3.85 -13.65 -6.51
N ILE A 19 4.78 -14.61 -6.40
CA ILE A 19 4.54 -16.00 -6.75
C ILE A 19 3.42 -16.61 -5.89
N LEU A 20 3.43 -16.40 -4.58
CA LEU A 20 2.37 -16.88 -3.69
C LEU A 20 1.00 -16.29 -4.04
N ILE A 21 0.96 -15.00 -4.36
CA ILE A 21 -0.28 -14.32 -4.79
C ILE A 21 -0.77 -14.92 -6.11
N ASP A 22 0.11 -15.15 -7.08
CA ASP A 22 -0.26 -15.69 -8.38
C ASP A 22 -0.75 -17.16 -8.26
N ILE A 23 -0.14 -17.97 -7.40
CA ILE A 23 -0.62 -19.33 -7.05
C ILE A 23 -2.02 -19.25 -6.41
N TYR A 24 -2.22 -18.35 -5.43
CA TYR A 24 -3.52 -18.13 -4.80
C TYR A 24 -4.59 -17.72 -5.80
N LEU A 25 -4.26 -16.84 -6.75
CA LEU A 25 -5.18 -16.42 -7.81
C LEU A 25 -5.43 -17.50 -8.87
N TYR A 26 -4.45 -18.37 -9.12
CA TYR A 26 -4.60 -19.52 -10.01
C TYR A 26 -5.54 -20.57 -9.41
N SER A 27 -5.43 -20.82 -8.11
CA SER A 27 -6.29 -21.77 -7.39
C SER A 27 -7.78 -21.38 -7.36
N ARG A 28 -8.12 -20.13 -7.70
CA ARG A 28 -9.47 -19.55 -7.63
C ARG A 28 -10.11 -19.53 -6.23
N ILE A 29 -9.37 -19.90 -5.18
CA ILE A 29 -9.85 -19.88 -3.77
C ILE A 29 -10.30 -18.46 -3.38
N TYR A 30 -9.70 -17.40 -3.92
CA TYR A 30 -10.09 -16.02 -3.66
C TYR A 30 -11.57 -15.74 -3.95
N LYS A 31 -12.22 -16.51 -4.83
CA LYS A 31 -13.65 -16.36 -5.17
C LYS A 31 -14.59 -16.74 -4.03
N LEU A 32 -14.12 -17.51 -3.07
CA LEU A 32 -14.89 -17.92 -1.88
C LEU A 32 -14.97 -16.79 -0.84
N PHE A 33 -14.10 -15.79 -0.91
CA PHE A 33 -14.06 -14.72 0.07
C PHE A 33 -15.05 -13.60 -0.24
N VAL A 34 -15.54 -12.96 0.82
CA VAL A 34 -16.46 -11.83 0.74
C VAL A 34 -15.84 -10.66 -0.03
N SER A 35 -14.54 -10.44 0.11
CA SER A 35 -13.80 -9.39 -0.61
C SER A 35 -13.94 -9.51 -2.13
N TYR A 36 -13.90 -10.72 -2.69
CA TYR A 36 -14.14 -10.92 -4.12
C TYR A 36 -15.54 -10.45 -4.54
N LYS A 37 -16.58 -10.84 -3.77
CA LYS A 37 -17.97 -10.47 -4.08
C LYS A 37 -18.16 -8.95 -4.04
N ILE A 38 -17.65 -8.31 -3.00
CA ILE A 38 -17.74 -6.85 -2.83
C ILE A 38 -17.00 -6.14 -3.96
N THR A 39 -15.75 -6.52 -4.25
CA THR A 39 -14.96 -5.92 -5.34
C THR A 39 -15.69 -6.06 -6.69
N LYS A 40 -16.24 -7.22 -6.97
CA LYS A 40 -16.97 -7.47 -8.21
C LYS A 40 -18.23 -6.62 -8.33
N ILE A 41 -18.99 -6.45 -7.24
CA ILE A 41 -20.19 -5.58 -7.21
C ILE A 41 -19.78 -4.13 -7.44
N ASN A 42 -18.77 -3.64 -6.73
CA ASN A 42 -18.28 -2.28 -6.87
C ASN A 42 -17.81 -1.97 -8.30
N LEU A 43 -17.11 -2.92 -8.92
CA LEU A 43 -16.66 -2.77 -10.31
C LEU A 43 -17.83 -2.76 -11.30
N LYS A 44 -18.89 -3.56 -11.06
CA LYS A 44 -20.11 -3.51 -11.88
C LYS A 44 -20.83 -2.18 -11.78
N ILE A 45 -20.84 -1.55 -10.59
CA ILE A 45 -21.44 -0.23 -10.38
C ILE A 45 -20.60 0.84 -11.07
N ALA A 46 -19.26 0.76 -10.93
CA ALA A 46 -18.35 1.75 -11.51
C ALA A 46 -18.24 1.67 -13.03
N TYR A 47 -18.43 0.49 -13.59
CA TYR A 47 -18.29 0.21 -15.03
C TYR A 47 -19.48 -0.57 -15.56
N PRO A 48 -20.68 0.07 -15.64
CA PRO A 48 -21.94 -0.61 -16.01
C PRO A 48 -21.92 -1.20 -17.44
N ASP A 49 -21.15 -0.58 -18.35
CA ASP A 49 -21.08 -0.97 -19.76
C ASP A 49 -20.11 -2.14 -20.02
N LEU A 50 -19.33 -2.56 -19.04
CA LEU A 50 -18.41 -3.67 -19.21
C LEU A 50 -19.13 -5.01 -19.14
N ASN A 51 -18.77 -5.88 -20.06
CA ASN A 51 -19.27 -7.25 -20.06
C ASN A 51 -18.77 -8.06 -18.84
N ASN A 52 -19.44 -9.15 -18.53
CA ASN A 52 -19.11 -9.97 -17.34
C ASN A 52 -17.69 -10.53 -17.35
N LEU A 53 -17.11 -10.81 -18.52
CA LEU A 53 -15.73 -11.32 -18.65
C LEU A 53 -14.72 -10.26 -18.23
N ASN A 54 -14.89 -9.03 -18.69
CA ASN A 54 -14.02 -7.90 -18.35
C ASN A 54 -14.15 -7.55 -16.86
N ILE A 55 -15.36 -7.55 -16.30
CA ILE A 55 -15.58 -7.37 -14.85
C ILE A 55 -14.86 -8.47 -14.05
N GLU A 56 -14.91 -9.71 -14.49
CA GLU A 56 -14.20 -10.81 -13.81
C GLU A 56 -12.68 -10.62 -13.84
N LEU A 57 -12.14 -10.21 -14.99
CA LEU A 57 -10.72 -9.90 -15.16
C LEU A 57 -10.29 -8.75 -14.25
N LEU A 58 -11.02 -7.64 -14.28
CA LEU A 58 -10.76 -6.47 -13.43
C LEU A 58 -10.84 -6.82 -11.94
N THR A 59 -11.81 -7.66 -11.55
CA THR A 59 -11.93 -8.14 -10.17
C THR A 59 -10.70 -8.91 -9.74
N LYS A 60 -10.22 -9.83 -10.57
CA LYS A 60 -8.99 -10.60 -10.32
C LYS A 60 -7.77 -9.68 -10.20
N LEU A 61 -7.62 -8.73 -11.12
CA LEU A 61 -6.52 -7.76 -11.11
C LEU A 61 -6.59 -6.86 -9.85
N SER A 62 -7.76 -6.36 -9.49
CA SER A 62 -7.95 -5.55 -8.29
C SER A 62 -7.57 -6.28 -7.01
N ILE A 63 -7.95 -7.56 -6.89
CA ILE A 63 -7.55 -8.40 -5.76
C ILE A 63 -6.03 -8.60 -5.74
N ARG A 64 -5.41 -8.88 -6.89
CA ARG A 64 -3.97 -9.03 -7.02
C ARG A 64 -3.24 -7.78 -6.52
N GLU A 65 -3.63 -6.63 -7.01
CA GLU A 65 -3.00 -5.35 -6.63
C GLU A 65 -3.21 -5.02 -5.15
N SER A 66 -4.37 -5.36 -4.58
CA SER A 66 -4.64 -5.19 -3.14
C SER A 66 -3.73 -6.08 -2.28
N LEU A 67 -3.47 -7.32 -2.70
CA LEU A 67 -2.56 -8.23 -1.99
C LEU A 67 -1.10 -7.77 -2.09
N ILE A 68 -0.67 -7.26 -3.26
CA ILE A 68 0.66 -6.68 -3.43
C ILE A 68 0.82 -5.42 -2.56
N SER A 69 -0.20 -4.56 -2.51
CA SER A 69 -0.21 -3.40 -1.62
C SER A 69 -0.09 -3.80 -0.14
N GLY A 70 -0.77 -4.88 0.27
CA GLY A 70 -0.62 -5.46 1.61
C GLY A 70 0.83 -5.88 1.91
N TYR A 71 1.51 -6.52 0.96
CA TYR A 71 2.93 -6.83 1.09
C TYR A 71 3.79 -5.55 1.22
N GLU A 72 3.56 -4.55 0.37
CA GLU A 72 4.30 -3.29 0.38
C GLU A 72 4.13 -2.54 1.71
N THR A 73 2.93 -2.60 2.33
CA THR A 73 2.68 -2.10 3.68
C THR A 73 3.50 -2.87 4.73
N ILE A 74 3.50 -4.21 4.67
CA ILE A 74 4.30 -5.07 5.56
C ILE A 74 5.79 -4.74 5.42
N TYR A 75 6.26 -4.59 4.19
CA TYR A 75 7.65 -4.24 3.91
C TYR A 75 8.00 -2.87 4.50
N THR A 76 7.20 -1.85 4.25
CA THR A 76 7.41 -0.49 4.74
C THR A 76 7.46 -0.43 6.27
N TRP A 77 6.57 -1.15 6.95
CA TRP A 77 6.55 -1.17 8.42
C TRP A 77 7.62 -2.06 9.04
N GLY A 78 8.07 -3.09 8.33
CA GLY A 78 9.09 -4.05 8.80
C GLY A 78 10.51 -3.61 8.55
N SER A 79 10.76 -2.81 7.52
CA SER A 79 12.08 -2.31 7.14
C SER A 79 12.40 -0.94 7.75
N ASN A 80 13.63 -0.47 7.56
CA ASN A 80 14.01 0.91 7.84
C ASN A 80 13.60 1.83 6.67
N THR A 81 13.64 3.14 6.90
CA THR A 81 13.25 4.15 5.90
C THR A 81 14.12 4.10 4.64
N HIS A 82 15.42 3.82 4.80
CA HIS A 82 16.35 3.72 3.68
C HIS A 82 15.95 2.57 2.74
N ASP A 83 15.75 1.37 3.30
CA ASP A 83 15.35 0.18 2.51
C ASP A 83 13.98 0.39 1.85
N SER A 84 13.02 1.02 2.55
CA SER A 84 11.70 1.31 1.99
C SER A 84 11.79 2.24 0.77
N ASN A 85 12.66 3.25 0.84
CA ASN A 85 12.85 4.21 -0.26
C ASN A 85 13.50 3.56 -1.49
N GLN A 86 14.33 2.54 -1.32
CA GLN A 86 14.92 1.79 -2.44
C GLN A 86 13.90 1.03 -3.30
N MET A 87 12.70 0.76 -2.77
CA MET A 87 11.62 0.17 -3.57
C MET A 87 10.95 1.18 -4.51
N ILE A 88 11.19 2.48 -4.31
CA ILE A 88 10.67 3.54 -5.19
C ILE A 88 11.64 3.71 -6.34
N PHE A 89 11.27 3.19 -7.47
CA PHE A 89 12.16 3.15 -8.61
C PHE A 89 12.15 4.44 -9.45
N ARG A 90 11.08 5.25 -9.34
CA ARG A 90 10.95 6.53 -10.06
C ARG A 90 10.03 7.50 -9.33
N ILE A 91 10.45 8.75 -9.27
CA ILE A 91 9.68 9.86 -8.72
C ILE A 91 9.59 10.92 -9.81
N GLU A 92 8.40 11.18 -10.30
CA GLU A 92 8.16 12.23 -11.28
C GLU A 92 7.90 13.55 -10.56
N ASN A 93 8.36 14.65 -11.18
CA ASN A 93 8.17 16.01 -10.68
C ASN A 93 8.67 16.27 -9.25
N ASN A 94 9.69 15.54 -8.79
CA ASN A 94 10.26 15.73 -7.45
C ASN A 94 10.73 17.17 -7.20
N PHE A 95 11.08 17.91 -8.26
CA PHE A 95 11.47 19.31 -8.17
C PHE A 95 10.36 20.19 -7.57
N LEU A 96 9.08 19.84 -7.75
CA LEU A 96 7.95 20.59 -7.16
C LEU A 96 8.02 20.55 -5.62
N LEU A 97 8.25 19.38 -5.03
CA LEU A 97 8.38 19.23 -3.59
C LEU A 97 9.53 20.09 -3.06
N ASN A 98 10.68 20.04 -3.75
CA ASN A 98 11.85 20.82 -3.37
C ASN A 98 11.63 22.33 -3.48
N ASN A 99 10.98 22.79 -4.55
CA ASN A 99 10.66 24.20 -4.72
C ASN A 99 9.74 24.74 -3.62
N TYR A 100 8.70 23.97 -3.24
CA TYR A 100 7.82 24.38 -2.15
C TYR A 100 8.53 24.36 -0.77
N LYS A 101 9.42 23.40 -0.54
CA LYS A 101 10.25 23.38 0.67
C LYS A 101 11.12 24.65 0.80
N LEU A 102 11.74 25.07 -0.30
CA LEU A 102 12.58 26.27 -0.33
C LEU A 102 11.82 27.57 -0.05
N GLN A 103 10.52 27.62 -0.35
CA GLN A 103 9.70 28.79 -0.04
C GLN A 103 9.43 28.99 1.46
N GLY A 104 9.64 27.98 2.31
CA GLY A 104 9.49 28.06 3.75
C GLY A 104 8.09 28.35 4.30
N LYS A 105 7.06 28.33 3.44
CA LYS A 105 5.67 28.67 3.82
C LYS A 105 4.85 27.47 4.31
N GLY A 106 5.46 26.28 4.36
CA GLY A 106 4.75 25.03 4.55
C GLY A 106 3.97 24.60 3.31
N MET A 107 3.48 23.36 3.29
CA MET A 107 2.67 22.85 2.20
C MET A 107 1.63 21.86 2.70
N ILE A 108 0.52 21.77 2.00
CA ILE A 108 -0.50 20.73 2.19
C ILE A 108 -0.35 19.72 1.07
N LEU A 109 -0.06 18.47 1.44
CA LEU A 109 0.04 17.36 0.49
C LEU A 109 -1.26 16.56 0.51
N VAL A 110 -1.91 16.45 -0.64
CA VAL A 110 -3.11 15.61 -0.81
C VAL A 110 -2.70 14.35 -1.56
N ALA A 111 -2.77 13.22 -0.86
CA ALA A 111 -2.47 11.92 -1.45
C ALA A 111 -3.76 11.19 -1.81
N LEU A 112 -3.87 10.73 -3.04
CA LEU A 112 -4.94 9.80 -3.42
C LEU A 112 -4.67 8.44 -2.75
N HIS A 113 -5.72 7.83 -2.20
CA HIS A 113 -5.62 6.53 -1.55
C HIS A 113 -5.53 5.41 -2.60
N ASN A 114 -4.40 5.39 -3.30
CA ASN A 114 -4.06 4.34 -4.25
C ASN A 114 -3.31 3.20 -3.55
N ARG A 115 -2.72 2.31 -4.35
CA ARG A 115 -1.77 1.30 -3.89
C ARG A 115 -0.57 1.97 -3.16
N SER A 116 -0.04 1.31 -2.14
CA SER A 116 1.22 1.69 -1.48
C SER A 116 1.23 3.06 -0.77
N VAL A 117 0.09 3.47 -0.19
CA VAL A 117 -0.01 4.73 0.57
C VAL A 117 1.00 4.79 1.71
N ASP A 118 1.24 3.68 2.42
CA ASP A 118 2.22 3.64 3.51
C ASP A 118 3.65 3.88 3.02
N MET A 119 4.00 3.39 1.83
CA MET A 119 5.30 3.63 1.19
C MET A 119 5.44 5.10 0.77
N LEU A 120 4.39 5.69 0.19
CA LEU A 120 4.36 7.12 -0.15
C LEU A 120 4.54 7.98 1.09
N LEU A 121 3.84 7.68 2.19
CA LEU A 121 3.97 8.40 3.45
C LEU A 121 5.38 8.26 4.03
N ALA A 122 5.96 7.05 4.04
CA ALA A 122 7.33 6.84 4.50
C ALA A 122 8.34 7.66 3.69
N TRP A 123 8.17 7.72 2.36
CA TRP A 123 9.00 8.54 1.50
C TRP A 123 8.85 10.05 1.80
N ILE A 124 7.61 10.56 1.91
CA ILE A 124 7.36 11.97 2.24
C ILE A 124 7.99 12.33 3.58
N CYS A 125 7.79 11.50 4.61
CA CYS A 125 8.39 11.72 5.94
C CYS A 125 9.93 11.69 5.91
N SER A 126 10.54 10.96 4.97
CA SER A 126 12.00 10.98 4.79
C SER A 126 12.51 12.26 4.12
N GLN A 127 11.64 13.00 3.42
CA GLN A 127 12.01 14.23 2.73
C GLN A 127 11.82 15.49 3.58
N THR A 128 10.88 15.50 4.50
CA THR A 128 10.54 16.68 5.32
C THR A 128 9.74 16.27 6.57
N ALA A 129 9.82 17.11 7.60
CA ALA A 129 8.96 16.96 8.77
C ALA A 129 7.50 17.09 8.35
N THR A 130 6.69 16.08 8.68
CA THR A 130 5.34 15.93 8.17
C THR A 130 4.36 15.68 9.30
N VAL A 131 3.19 16.32 9.27
CA VAL A 131 2.04 16.02 10.12
C VAL A 131 0.98 15.35 9.26
N SER A 132 0.55 14.16 9.66
CA SER A 132 -0.48 13.40 8.92
C SER A 132 -1.70 13.12 9.77
N LEU A 133 -2.88 13.11 9.14
CA LEU A 133 -4.11 12.63 9.79
C LEU A 133 -4.00 11.13 10.02
N TYR A 134 -4.33 10.70 11.23
CA TYR A 134 -4.22 9.31 11.62
C TYR A 134 -5.50 8.81 12.30
N LYS A 135 -6.00 7.68 11.83
CA LYS A 135 -7.10 6.95 12.48
C LYS A 135 -6.54 5.79 13.29
N LYS A 136 -6.83 5.78 14.60
CA LYS A 136 -6.40 4.70 15.50
C LYS A 136 -6.82 3.31 15.00
N ILE A 137 -5.89 2.37 15.05
CA ILE A 137 -6.14 0.97 14.74
C ILE A 137 -6.78 0.30 15.95
N LYS A 138 -7.81 -0.54 15.76
CA LYS A 138 -8.52 -1.22 16.86
C LYS A 138 -7.60 -2.09 17.73
N ASN A 139 -6.62 -2.75 17.13
CA ASN A 139 -5.61 -3.52 17.87
C ASN A 139 -4.55 -2.57 18.44
N LYS A 140 -4.57 -2.37 19.78
CA LYS A 140 -3.67 -1.44 20.48
C LYS A 140 -2.18 -1.72 20.24
N ALA A 141 -1.77 -2.98 20.18
CA ALA A 141 -0.36 -3.35 19.97
C ALA A 141 0.11 -3.02 18.55
N LEU A 142 -0.76 -3.21 17.54
CA LEU A 142 -0.51 -2.82 16.16
C LEU A 142 -0.53 -1.29 16.02
N ASP A 143 -1.48 -0.63 16.68
CA ASP A 143 -1.59 0.83 16.68
C ASP A 143 -0.30 1.50 17.20
N LEU A 144 0.19 1.07 18.35
CA LEU A 144 1.43 1.56 18.92
C LEU A 144 2.64 1.28 18.00
N PHE A 145 2.69 0.10 17.39
CA PHE A 145 3.76 -0.25 16.46
C PHE A 145 3.78 0.65 15.23
N VAL A 146 2.62 0.87 14.60
CA VAL A 146 2.49 1.72 13.40
C VAL A 146 2.77 3.18 13.72
N LYS A 147 2.28 3.67 14.87
CA LYS A 147 2.57 5.02 15.35
C LYS A 147 4.08 5.26 15.47
N ASN A 148 4.80 4.39 16.18
CA ASN A 148 6.25 4.48 16.34
C ASN A 148 7.05 4.33 15.03
N LYS A 149 6.43 3.80 13.97
CA LYS A 149 7.06 3.70 12.64
C LYS A 149 6.84 4.94 11.78
N ARG A 150 5.84 5.75 12.10
CA ARG A 150 5.50 6.98 11.39
C ARG A 150 6.06 8.23 12.07
N GLU A 151 6.47 8.12 13.32
CA GLU A 151 7.24 9.12 14.09
C GLU A 151 8.75 8.96 13.82
#